data_5da086d9779ffc22f029d70ee253f934
#
_entry.id   5da086d9779ffc22f029d70ee253f934
#
_cell.length_a   1.000
_cell.length_b   1.000
_cell.length_c   1.000
_cell.angle_alpha   90.00
_cell.angle_beta   90.00
_cell.angle_gamma   90.00
#
_symmetry.space_group_name_H-M   'P 1'
#
loop_
_entity.id
_entity.type
_entity.pdbx_description
1 polymer ?
#
loop_
_entity_poly.entity_id
_entity_poly.type
_entity_poly.pdbx_seq_one_letter_code
_entity_poly.pdbx_strand_id
1 'polypeptide(L)'
;MALSRREQRRSGASTFTKVREACAHDCVLLFFAEDRADWIHIGPIANRLEELGNHVLRLTSDPADTVIGDQGGLFTGGIVATTRLLVSLPPCIFVTTMTDLGTYHLKRSINDVKYVYVFHSLLSTHRAYRDHAFDSYDIFLCSGPHHVAELKKAREVFGLNSRELLETGYCRLDYLIKQEEQFVQSDRTSPSVLLAPTWGPSSLIEYDLELIVQELLGASIEVVLRFHPMSTRHQPELGAQLMTKYGSDPNFSLDQSFSSIDSLMGADVIISEWSGVAHEFAYGCLRPVVFVDTPKKAHNDTYSQLSLGCYEDDVRESLGALVAPRDIGSIPEVVTALVKESPDWKSKLSELRGRHVFNPGRMVPVAVEQIIDRMN
;
A
#
# COMPACT_ATOMS: atom_id res chain seq x y z
N MET A 1 3.20 -25.04 4.53
CA MET A 1 2.28 -26.20 4.60
C MET A 1 0.93 -25.69 5.14
N ALA A 2 -0.16 -25.80 4.39
CA ALA A 2 -1.44 -25.25 4.83
C ALA A 2 -1.97 -26.01 6.07
N LEU A 3 -2.39 -25.26 7.10
CA LEU A 3 -2.99 -25.84 8.30
C LEU A 3 -4.29 -26.56 7.98
N SER A 4 -4.51 -27.74 8.58
CA SER A 4 -5.79 -28.45 8.49
C SER A 4 -6.93 -27.62 9.14
N ARG A 5 -8.19 -27.86 8.76
CA ARG A 5 -9.36 -27.18 9.38
C ARG A 5 -9.41 -27.36 10.91
N ARG A 6 -8.92 -28.49 11.42
CA ARG A 6 -8.88 -28.75 12.86
C ARG A 6 -7.83 -27.89 13.56
N GLU A 7 -6.65 -27.72 12.95
CA GLU A 7 -5.58 -26.85 13.47
C GLU A 7 -5.99 -25.38 13.41
N GLN A 8 -6.63 -24.93 12.33
CA GLN A 8 -7.16 -23.57 12.22
C GLN A 8 -8.18 -23.26 13.34
N ARG A 9 -9.11 -24.20 13.64
CA ARG A 9 -10.08 -24.05 14.73
C ARG A 9 -9.41 -24.02 16.11
N ARG A 10 -8.40 -24.86 16.35
CA ARG A 10 -7.65 -24.89 17.62
C ARG A 10 -6.88 -23.58 17.82
N SER A 11 -6.20 -23.12 16.81
CA SER A 11 -5.46 -21.85 16.83
C SER A 11 -6.41 -20.68 17.12
N GLY A 12 -7.50 -20.55 16.39
CA GLY A 12 -8.49 -19.50 16.64
C GLY A 12 -9.08 -19.49 18.04
N ALA A 13 -9.36 -20.67 18.64
CA ALA A 13 -9.83 -20.78 20.01
C ALA A 13 -8.76 -20.34 21.02
N SER A 14 -7.50 -20.71 20.79
CA SER A 14 -6.35 -20.29 21.63
C SER A 14 -6.14 -18.78 21.53
N THR A 15 -6.18 -18.21 20.32
CA THR A 15 -6.04 -16.77 20.10
C THR A 15 -7.15 -15.99 20.78
N PHE A 16 -8.39 -16.45 20.71
CA PHE A 16 -9.52 -15.83 21.39
C PHE A 16 -9.29 -15.75 22.92
N THR A 17 -8.83 -16.85 23.54
CA THR A 17 -8.53 -16.89 24.98
C THR A 17 -7.42 -15.90 25.33
N LYS A 18 -6.31 -15.90 24.59
CA LYS A 18 -5.16 -15.00 24.82
C LYS A 18 -5.54 -13.52 24.69
N VAL A 19 -6.34 -13.17 23.69
CA VAL A 19 -6.81 -11.79 23.53
C VAL A 19 -7.67 -11.37 24.71
N ARG A 20 -8.58 -12.22 25.18
CA ARG A 20 -9.42 -11.91 26.34
C ARG A 20 -8.63 -11.78 27.65
N GLU A 21 -7.67 -12.65 27.87
CA GLU A 21 -6.79 -12.61 29.06
C GLU A 21 -5.94 -11.33 29.04
N ALA A 22 -5.34 -10.99 27.92
CA ALA A 22 -4.56 -9.76 27.78
C ALA A 22 -5.38 -8.50 28.06
N CYS A 23 -6.56 -8.38 27.45
CA CYS A 23 -7.44 -7.22 27.63
C CYS A 23 -8.15 -7.16 29.00
N ALA A 24 -8.04 -8.20 29.83
CA ALA A 24 -8.67 -8.20 31.16
C ALA A 24 -7.94 -7.34 32.21
N HIS A 25 -6.67 -7.04 31.96
CA HIS A 25 -5.79 -6.40 32.94
C HIS A 25 -5.23 -5.06 32.51
N ASP A 26 -5.11 -4.82 31.19
CA ASP A 26 -4.45 -3.63 30.63
C ASP A 26 -5.18 -3.09 29.40
N CYS A 27 -4.90 -1.83 29.05
CA CYS A 27 -5.24 -1.28 27.73
C CYS A 27 -4.34 -1.94 26.70
N VAL A 28 -4.90 -2.84 25.88
CA VAL A 28 -4.16 -3.60 24.87
C VAL A 28 -4.33 -2.98 23.50
N LEU A 29 -3.23 -2.89 22.78
CA LEU A 29 -3.17 -2.49 21.37
C LEU A 29 -3.18 -3.75 20.49
N LEU A 30 -4.27 -3.98 19.80
CA LEU A 30 -4.40 -5.11 18.88
C LEU A 30 -4.08 -4.65 17.46
N PHE A 31 -3.02 -5.18 16.87
CA PHE A 31 -2.66 -4.97 15.47
C PHE A 31 -3.10 -6.16 14.65
N PHE A 32 -3.92 -5.93 13.63
CA PHE A 32 -4.45 -7.00 12.79
C PHE A 32 -4.06 -6.79 11.32
N ALA A 33 -3.46 -7.83 10.75
CA ALA A 33 -3.14 -7.96 9.34
C ALA A 33 -3.99 -9.05 8.68
N GLU A 34 -4.54 -8.77 7.49
CA GLU A 34 -5.22 -9.80 6.69
C GLU A 34 -4.19 -10.76 6.06
N ASP A 35 -3.04 -10.21 5.65
CA ASP A 35 -1.90 -10.99 5.20
C ASP A 35 -0.56 -10.32 5.61
N ARG A 36 0.54 -11.01 5.33
CA ARG A 36 1.89 -10.54 5.67
C ARG A 36 2.30 -9.20 5.05
N ALA A 37 1.67 -8.79 3.92
CA ALA A 37 2.02 -7.54 3.26
C ALA A 37 1.57 -6.32 4.06
N ASP A 38 0.55 -6.46 4.91
CA ASP A 38 0.03 -5.38 5.74
C ASP A 38 1.04 -4.91 6.79
N TRP A 39 1.94 -5.80 7.23
CA TRP A 39 2.92 -5.47 8.27
C TRP A 39 3.89 -4.36 7.89
N ILE A 40 4.11 -4.09 6.60
CA ILE A 40 4.95 -2.96 6.19
C ILE A 40 4.32 -1.62 6.58
N HIS A 41 3.00 -1.58 6.76
CA HIS A 41 2.23 -0.38 7.10
C HIS A 41 2.00 -0.23 8.61
N ILE A 42 1.74 -1.34 9.32
CA ILE A 42 1.37 -1.31 10.74
C ILE A 42 2.47 -1.85 11.66
N GLY A 43 3.35 -2.69 11.16
CA GLY A 43 4.42 -3.31 11.96
C GLY A 43 5.38 -2.33 12.62
N PRO A 44 5.90 -1.31 11.92
CA PRO A 44 6.77 -0.31 12.53
C PRO A 44 6.11 0.47 13.68
N ILE A 45 4.80 0.73 13.60
CA ILE A 45 4.03 1.38 14.68
C ILE A 45 3.93 0.42 15.87
N ALA A 46 3.57 -0.86 15.62
CA ALA A 46 3.47 -1.89 16.64
C ALA A 46 4.81 -2.10 17.38
N ASN A 47 5.92 -2.20 16.63
CA ASN A 47 7.26 -2.36 17.20
C ASN A 47 7.63 -1.16 18.08
N ARG A 48 7.38 0.06 17.62
CA ARG A 48 7.72 1.25 18.38
C ARG A 48 6.89 1.40 19.66
N LEU A 49 5.60 1.03 19.64
CA LEU A 49 4.76 1.01 20.83
C LEU A 49 5.25 -0.01 21.86
N GLU A 50 5.65 -1.19 21.41
CA GLU A 50 6.21 -2.23 22.26
C GLU A 50 7.55 -1.84 22.88
N GLU A 51 8.46 -1.21 22.11
CA GLU A 51 9.71 -0.63 22.61
C GLU A 51 9.48 0.41 23.73
N LEU A 52 8.35 1.11 23.70
CA LEU A 52 7.94 2.08 24.73
C LEU A 52 7.22 1.43 25.92
N GLY A 53 7.16 0.08 25.95
CA GLY A 53 6.59 -0.67 27.07
C GLY A 53 5.07 -0.86 27.00
N ASN A 54 4.43 -0.54 25.87
CA ASN A 54 2.99 -0.77 25.71
C ASN A 54 2.71 -2.25 25.39
N HIS A 55 1.56 -2.72 25.84
CA HIS A 55 1.12 -4.10 25.59
C HIS A 55 0.53 -4.22 24.18
N VAL A 56 1.29 -4.80 23.26
CA VAL A 56 0.93 -4.99 21.85
C VAL A 56 0.68 -6.45 21.55
N LEU A 57 -0.46 -6.78 20.94
CA LEU A 57 -0.72 -8.10 20.37
C LEU A 57 -0.85 -8.01 18.84
N ARG A 58 -0.13 -8.87 18.13
CA ARG A 58 -0.17 -9.00 16.68
C ARG A 58 -1.07 -10.15 16.29
N LEU A 59 -2.07 -9.87 15.47
CA LEU A 59 -3.06 -10.82 14.97
C LEU A 59 -2.95 -10.91 13.45
N THR A 60 -3.05 -12.11 12.90
CA THR A 60 -3.10 -12.31 11.45
C THR A 60 -4.14 -13.35 11.06
N SER A 61 -4.76 -13.16 9.89
CA SER A 61 -5.63 -14.17 9.26
C SER A 61 -4.90 -15.05 8.25
N ASP A 62 -3.63 -14.77 7.96
CA ASP A 62 -2.78 -15.59 7.09
C ASP A 62 -2.02 -16.66 7.92
N PRO A 63 -2.31 -17.96 7.73
CA PRO A 63 -1.61 -19.03 8.43
C PRO A 63 -0.14 -19.17 8.04
N ALA A 64 0.30 -18.53 6.94
CA ALA A 64 1.68 -18.54 6.45
C ALA A 64 2.46 -17.28 6.85
N ASP A 65 1.84 -16.40 7.63
CA ASP A 65 2.47 -15.16 8.08
C ASP A 65 3.62 -15.44 9.06
N THR A 66 4.80 -14.89 8.76
CA THR A 66 6.00 -15.05 9.57
C THR A 66 5.90 -14.40 10.94
N VAL A 67 5.01 -13.42 11.12
CA VAL A 67 4.75 -12.78 12.41
C VAL A 67 4.39 -13.79 13.50
N ILE A 68 3.78 -14.92 13.13
CA ILE A 68 3.37 -16.00 14.05
C ILE A 68 4.58 -16.62 14.76
N GLY A 69 5.71 -16.79 14.05
CA GLY A 69 6.94 -17.36 14.60
C GLY A 69 7.88 -16.29 15.17
N ASP A 70 8.16 -15.28 14.38
CA ASP A 70 9.26 -14.35 14.63
C ASP A 70 8.94 -13.29 15.70
N GLN A 71 7.67 -12.89 15.82
CA GLN A 71 7.24 -11.78 16.68
C GLN A 71 6.10 -12.17 17.64
N GLY A 72 5.90 -13.46 17.88
CA GLY A 72 4.86 -13.93 18.80
C GLY A 72 3.43 -13.66 18.35
N GLY A 73 3.22 -13.39 17.06
CA GLY A 73 1.91 -13.14 16.48
C GLY A 73 0.96 -14.32 16.61
N LEU A 74 -0.32 -14.02 16.63
CA LEU A 74 -1.38 -14.98 16.85
C LEU A 74 -2.22 -15.16 15.59
N PHE A 75 -2.34 -16.38 15.11
CA PHE A 75 -3.22 -16.70 13.99
C PHE A 75 -4.68 -16.74 14.48
N THR A 76 -5.55 -15.95 13.85
CA THR A 76 -6.96 -15.82 14.24
C THR A 76 -7.83 -17.03 13.86
N GLY A 77 -7.28 -17.94 13.06
CA GLY A 77 -8.00 -19.09 12.54
C GLY A 77 -8.62 -18.81 11.16
N GLY A 78 -9.48 -19.71 10.69
CA GLY A 78 -10.21 -19.47 9.45
C GLY A 78 -11.30 -18.40 9.61
N ILE A 79 -11.92 -18.01 8.50
CA ILE A 79 -12.89 -16.90 8.40
C ILE A 79 -13.94 -16.87 9.54
N VAL A 80 -14.49 -18.02 9.93
CA VAL A 80 -15.49 -18.12 11.01
C VAL A 80 -14.88 -17.77 12.37
N ALA A 81 -13.64 -18.20 12.64
CA ALA A 81 -12.97 -17.92 13.90
C ALA A 81 -12.59 -16.43 13.98
N THR A 82 -12.05 -15.88 12.89
CA THR A 82 -11.74 -14.45 12.78
C THR A 82 -12.99 -13.59 12.96
N THR A 83 -14.10 -13.93 12.30
CA THR A 83 -15.37 -13.21 12.47
C THR A 83 -15.84 -13.22 13.94
N ARG A 84 -15.79 -14.39 14.60
CA ARG A 84 -16.17 -14.51 16.03
C ARG A 84 -15.27 -13.66 16.94
N LEU A 85 -13.97 -13.67 16.67
CA LEU A 85 -13.01 -12.85 17.41
C LEU A 85 -13.37 -11.38 17.26
N LEU A 86 -13.50 -10.87 16.03
CA LEU A 86 -13.78 -9.46 15.76
C LEU A 86 -15.09 -8.98 16.42
N VAL A 87 -16.17 -9.75 16.31
CA VAL A 87 -17.48 -9.39 16.90
C VAL A 87 -17.44 -9.32 18.42
N SER A 88 -16.51 -10.02 19.06
CA SER A 88 -16.45 -10.16 20.53
C SER A 88 -15.13 -9.67 21.14
N LEU A 89 -14.37 -8.85 20.40
CA LEU A 89 -13.18 -8.19 20.95
C LEU A 89 -13.55 -7.47 22.25
N PRO A 90 -12.78 -7.64 23.33
CA PRO A 90 -12.93 -6.82 24.54
C PRO A 90 -12.63 -5.34 24.24
N PRO A 91 -12.97 -4.40 25.14
CA PRO A 91 -12.55 -3.02 25.01
C PRO A 91 -11.04 -2.91 24.79
N CYS A 92 -10.63 -2.29 23.67
CA CYS A 92 -9.23 -2.17 23.25
C CYS A 92 -9.11 -1.13 22.12
N ILE A 93 -7.88 -0.82 21.72
CA ILE A 93 -7.59 -0.12 20.46
C ILE A 93 -7.21 -1.16 19.42
N PHE A 94 -7.95 -1.18 18.30
CA PHE A 94 -7.75 -2.13 17.21
C PHE A 94 -7.22 -1.40 15.98
N VAL A 95 -5.99 -1.70 15.59
CA VAL A 95 -5.25 -1.04 14.50
C VAL A 95 -5.14 -1.98 13.31
N THR A 96 -5.52 -1.53 12.12
CA THR A 96 -5.51 -2.35 10.91
C THR A 96 -5.46 -1.53 9.63
N THR A 97 -5.08 -2.17 8.52
CA THR A 97 -5.21 -1.67 7.15
C THR A 97 -6.41 -2.24 6.42
N MET A 98 -7.17 -3.13 7.07
CA MET A 98 -8.32 -3.83 6.51
C MET A 98 -9.42 -2.84 6.14
N THR A 99 -9.93 -2.89 4.91
CA THR A 99 -11.10 -2.14 4.47
C THR A 99 -12.41 -2.88 4.77
N ASP A 100 -13.54 -2.24 4.51
CA ASP A 100 -14.87 -2.87 4.57
C ASP A 100 -15.29 -3.39 5.97
N LEU A 101 -14.70 -2.85 7.05
CA LEU A 101 -15.16 -3.13 8.42
C LEU A 101 -16.65 -2.72 8.57
N GLY A 102 -17.44 -3.62 9.10
CA GLY A 102 -18.90 -3.45 9.21
C GLY A 102 -19.68 -4.08 8.07
N THR A 103 -19.03 -4.44 6.97
CA THR A 103 -19.65 -5.12 5.83
C THR A 103 -19.40 -6.63 5.88
N TYR A 104 -20.16 -7.37 5.13
CA TYR A 104 -20.06 -8.84 5.02
C TYR A 104 -19.87 -9.52 6.39
N HIS A 105 -18.80 -10.30 6.54
CA HIS A 105 -18.42 -11.01 7.76
C HIS A 105 -17.51 -10.22 8.72
N LEU A 106 -16.96 -9.10 8.26
CA LEU A 106 -16.07 -8.26 9.05
C LEU A 106 -16.89 -7.24 9.87
N LYS A 107 -17.43 -7.67 11.01
CA LYS A 107 -18.28 -6.83 11.86
C LYS A 107 -17.49 -6.19 12.98
N ARG A 108 -17.92 -5.00 13.41
CA ARG A 108 -17.43 -4.36 14.64
C ARG A 108 -17.78 -5.21 15.84
N SER A 109 -16.96 -5.11 16.89
CA SER A 109 -17.29 -5.68 18.21
C SER A 109 -18.57 -5.05 18.78
N ILE A 110 -19.28 -5.84 19.58
CA ILE A 110 -20.38 -5.36 20.41
C ILE A 110 -19.89 -4.57 21.64
N ASN A 111 -18.62 -4.64 21.95
CA ASN A 111 -17.96 -3.93 23.05
C ASN A 111 -17.37 -2.61 22.57
N ASP A 112 -16.91 -1.80 23.52
CA ASP A 112 -16.28 -0.51 23.25
C ASP A 112 -14.84 -0.69 22.72
N VAL A 113 -14.71 -0.86 21.42
CA VAL A 113 -13.43 -0.97 20.69
C VAL A 113 -13.24 0.29 19.85
N LYS A 114 -12.09 0.95 19.99
CA LYS A 114 -11.67 2.04 19.12
C LYS A 114 -10.96 1.47 17.90
N TYR A 115 -11.54 1.64 16.72
CA TYR A 115 -10.99 1.14 15.44
C TYR A 115 -10.17 2.21 14.77
N VAL A 116 -8.88 1.93 14.61
CA VAL A 116 -7.89 2.79 13.96
C VAL A 116 -7.55 2.24 12.59
N TYR A 117 -7.79 3.03 11.54
CA TYR A 117 -7.40 2.68 10.19
C TYR A 117 -6.05 3.29 9.83
N VAL A 118 -5.14 2.46 9.31
CA VAL A 118 -3.85 2.89 8.76
C VAL A 118 -3.89 2.74 7.24
N PHE A 119 -3.66 3.83 6.52
CA PHE A 119 -3.66 3.77 5.06
C PHE A 119 -2.49 2.95 4.52
N HIS A 120 -2.78 2.08 3.57
CA HIS A 120 -1.82 1.24 2.84
C HIS A 120 -1.61 1.70 1.39
N SER A 121 -2.08 2.88 1.03
CA SER A 121 -1.90 3.55 -0.26
C SER A 121 -1.99 5.06 -0.11
N LEU A 122 -1.36 5.79 -1.03
CA LEU A 122 -1.46 7.25 -1.16
C LEU A 122 -2.61 7.70 -2.09
N LEU A 123 -3.34 6.76 -2.70
CA LEU A 123 -4.42 7.08 -3.64
C LEU A 123 -5.67 7.61 -2.93
N SER A 124 -6.54 8.26 -3.71
CA SER A 124 -7.83 8.80 -3.23
C SER A 124 -8.69 7.74 -2.54
N THR A 125 -9.25 8.09 -1.40
CA THR A 125 -10.08 7.18 -0.59
C THR A 125 -11.39 6.80 -1.28
N HIS A 126 -11.98 7.74 -2.01
CA HIS A 126 -13.31 7.58 -2.59
C HIS A 126 -13.31 6.90 -3.96
N ARG A 127 -12.19 6.86 -4.69
CA ARG A 127 -12.09 6.17 -5.97
C ARG A 127 -11.37 4.83 -5.91
N ALA A 128 -10.29 4.75 -5.12
CA ALA A 128 -9.46 3.56 -5.06
C ALA A 128 -10.05 2.45 -4.18
N TYR A 129 -11.02 2.74 -3.34
CA TYR A 129 -11.66 1.77 -2.45
C TYR A 129 -13.15 1.68 -2.74
N ARG A 130 -13.77 0.59 -2.32
CA ARG A 130 -15.21 0.38 -2.48
C ARG A 130 -16.00 1.43 -1.72
N ASP A 131 -17.23 1.63 -2.14
CA ASP A 131 -18.17 2.47 -1.40
C ASP A 131 -18.34 1.94 0.03
N HIS A 132 -18.45 2.87 1.00
CA HIS A 132 -18.58 2.55 2.43
C HIS A 132 -17.40 1.79 3.07
N ALA A 133 -16.25 1.65 2.39
CA ALA A 133 -15.09 0.90 2.89
C ALA A 133 -14.58 1.39 4.26
N PHE A 134 -14.83 2.64 4.59
CA PHE A 134 -14.31 3.31 5.78
C PHE A 134 -15.36 3.70 6.83
N ASP A 135 -16.63 3.37 6.62
CA ASP A 135 -17.73 3.90 7.43
C ASP A 135 -17.68 3.47 8.89
N SER A 136 -17.08 2.34 9.17
CA SER A 136 -17.03 1.75 10.50
C SER A 136 -15.75 2.04 11.30
N TYR A 137 -14.92 2.99 10.87
CA TYR A 137 -13.72 3.39 11.60
C TYR A 137 -13.93 4.65 12.43
N ASP A 138 -13.29 4.71 13.59
CA ASP A 138 -13.38 5.83 14.54
C ASP A 138 -12.22 6.83 14.33
N ILE A 139 -11.03 6.32 14.00
CA ILE A 139 -9.77 7.07 13.90
C ILE A 139 -9.07 6.69 12.60
N PHE A 140 -8.53 7.70 11.90
CA PHE A 140 -7.76 7.52 10.67
C PHE A 140 -6.35 8.10 10.82
N LEU A 141 -5.33 7.32 10.54
CA LEU A 141 -3.97 7.80 10.39
C LEU A 141 -3.77 8.25 8.92
N CYS A 142 -4.08 9.52 8.65
CA CYS A 142 -4.12 10.07 7.29
C CYS A 142 -2.72 10.27 6.74
N SER A 143 -2.49 9.82 5.48
CA SER A 143 -1.19 9.95 4.82
C SER A 143 -0.95 11.35 4.27
N GLY A 144 -1.99 12.06 3.86
CA GLY A 144 -1.87 13.38 3.27
C GLY A 144 -3.17 14.20 3.34
N PRO A 145 -3.11 15.49 2.92
CA PRO A 145 -4.24 16.42 3.00
C PRO A 145 -5.49 15.94 2.25
N HIS A 146 -5.29 15.22 1.13
CA HIS A 146 -6.39 14.66 0.34
C HIS A 146 -7.23 13.67 1.14
N HIS A 147 -6.62 12.75 1.91
CA HIS A 147 -7.35 11.82 2.78
C HIS A 147 -8.24 12.57 3.79
N VAL A 148 -7.71 13.63 4.40
CA VAL A 148 -8.48 14.45 5.36
C VAL A 148 -9.66 15.13 4.67
N ALA A 149 -9.43 15.73 3.49
CA ALA A 149 -10.48 16.41 2.73
C ALA A 149 -11.59 15.44 2.28
N GLU A 150 -11.20 14.31 1.73
CA GLU A 150 -12.12 13.28 1.22
C GLU A 150 -12.95 12.65 2.34
N LEU A 151 -12.34 12.28 3.47
CA LEU A 151 -13.05 11.69 4.61
C LEU A 151 -13.99 12.71 5.29
N LYS A 152 -13.61 13.99 5.37
CA LYS A 152 -14.51 15.06 5.83
C LYS A 152 -15.71 15.19 4.89
N LYS A 153 -15.45 15.20 3.59
CA LYS A 153 -16.50 15.31 2.58
C LYS A 153 -17.45 14.10 2.57
N ALA A 154 -16.90 12.89 2.67
CA ALA A 154 -17.70 11.68 2.80
C ALA A 154 -18.61 11.72 4.03
N ARG A 155 -18.11 12.20 5.17
CA ARG A 155 -18.93 12.39 6.37
C ARG A 155 -20.09 13.34 6.13
N GLU A 156 -19.85 14.46 5.46
CA GLU A 156 -20.89 15.44 5.15
C GLU A 156 -21.96 14.88 4.21
N VAL A 157 -21.52 14.25 3.11
CA VAL A 157 -22.41 13.74 2.05
C VAL A 157 -23.24 12.54 2.53
N PHE A 158 -22.63 11.62 3.29
CA PHE A 158 -23.29 10.39 3.71
C PHE A 158 -23.84 10.43 5.16
N GLY A 159 -23.72 11.56 5.85
CA GLY A 159 -24.26 11.72 7.21
C GLY A 159 -23.57 10.81 8.24
N LEU A 160 -22.27 10.54 8.06
CA LEU A 160 -21.54 9.61 8.93
C LEU A 160 -21.18 10.25 10.29
N ASN A 161 -20.97 9.40 11.28
CA ASN A 161 -20.55 9.82 12.62
C ASN A 161 -19.24 10.62 12.60
N SER A 162 -18.98 11.36 13.67
CA SER A 162 -17.71 12.04 13.86
C SER A 162 -16.57 11.05 13.93
N ARG A 163 -15.46 11.37 13.28
CA ARG A 163 -14.24 10.57 13.20
C ARG A 163 -13.03 11.44 13.47
N GLU A 164 -12.00 10.87 14.05
CA GLU A 164 -10.75 11.56 14.22
C GLU A 164 -9.87 11.35 12.99
N LEU A 165 -9.39 12.43 12.39
CA LEU A 165 -8.52 12.42 11.23
C LEU A 165 -7.15 12.96 11.65
N LEU A 166 -6.18 12.06 11.81
CA LEU A 166 -4.87 12.36 12.35
C LEU A 166 -3.85 12.49 11.22
N GLU A 167 -3.15 13.60 11.18
CA GLU A 167 -2.17 13.94 10.16
C GLU A 167 -0.83 13.26 10.48
N THR A 168 -0.72 11.96 10.16
CA THR A 168 0.41 11.13 10.56
C THR A 168 1.45 10.91 9.49
N GLY A 169 1.04 10.65 8.25
CA GLY A 169 1.92 10.29 7.15
C GLY A 169 1.73 8.86 6.66
N TYR A 170 2.74 8.32 5.97
CA TYR A 170 2.64 7.01 5.31
C TYR A 170 3.86 6.13 5.63
N CYS A 171 3.63 5.05 6.36
CA CYS A 171 4.67 4.21 6.93
C CYS A 171 5.61 3.59 5.88
N ARG A 172 5.06 3.08 4.77
CA ARG A 172 5.86 2.53 3.68
C ARG A 172 6.75 3.59 3.03
N LEU A 173 6.30 4.85 2.96
CA LEU A 173 7.12 5.94 2.44
C LEU A 173 8.30 6.24 3.35
N ASP A 174 8.12 6.25 4.67
CA ASP A 174 9.23 6.42 5.63
C ASP A 174 10.32 5.36 5.42
N TYR A 175 9.88 4.11 5.18
CA TYR A 175 10.82 3.03 4.86
C TYR A 175 11.57 3.29 3.56
N LEU A 176 10.90 3.70 2.49
CA LEU A 176 11.52 4.01 1.20
C LEU A 176 12.50 5.19 1.30
N ILE A 177 12.12 6.26 2.00
CA ILE A 177 13.00 7.42 2.25
C ILE A 177 14.31 6.98 2.94
N LYS A 178 14.18 6.17 4.00
CA LYS A 178 15.34 5.65 4.74
C LYS A 178 16.26 4.78 3.87
N GLN A 179 15.68 3.98 2.98
CA GLN A 179 16.44 3.13 2.07
C GLN A 179 17.12 3.95 0.98
N GLU A 180 16.44 4.96 0.42
CA GLU A 180 17.02 5.85 -0.60
C GLU A 180 18.21 6.65 -0.06
N GLU A 181 18.18 7.08 1.21
CA GLU A 181 19.31 7.76 1.88
C GLU A 181 20.57 6.89 1.98
N GLN A 182 20.39 5.56 1.98
CA GLN A 182 21.47 4.58 2.10
C GLN A 182 21.85 3.95 0.76
N PHE A 183 21.04 4.18 -0.27
CA PHE A 183 21.23 3.55 -1.57
C PHE A 183 22.37 4.21 -2.35
N VAL A 184 23.28 3.39 -2.81
CA VAL A 184 24.36 3.82 -3.73
C VAL A 184 23.99 3.32 -5.13
N GLN A 185 23.65 4.25 -5.99
CA GLN A 185 23.35 3.93 -7.38
C GLN A 185 24.60 3.37 -8.06
N SER A 186 24.46 2.25 -8.75
CA SER A 186 25.56 1.67 -9.53
C SER A 186 25.85 2.52 -10.77
N ASP A 187 27.12 2.61 -11.15
CA ASP A 187 27.53 3.22 -12.42
C ASP A 187 26.99 2.38 -13.58
N ARG A 188 25.94 2.88 -14.22
CA ARG A 188 25.31 2.27 -15.40
C ARG A 188 25.47 3.17 -16.60
N THR A 189 25.64 2.56 -17.76
CA THR A 189 25.74 3.27 -19.04
C THR A 189 24.38 3.48 -19.72
N SER A 190 23.36 2.71 -19.29
CA SER A 190 22.00 2.75 -19.84
C SER A 190 21.00 3.02 -18.72
N PRO A 191 19.89 3.72 -19.02
CA PRO A 191 18.79 3.89 -18.09
C PRO A 191 18.19 2.54 -17.66
N SER A 192 17.67 2.47 -16.42
CA SER A 192 16.90 1.33 -15.91
C SER A 192 15.48 1.75 -15.59
N VAL A 193 14.52 0.98 -16.07
CA VAL A 193 13.09 1.21 -15.89
C VAL A 193 12.47 0.11 -15.08
N LEU A 194 11.71 0.49 -14.05
CA LEU A 194 10.76 -0.41 -13.41
C LEU A 194 9.41 -0.32 -14.12
N LEU A 195 9.01 -1.37 -14.83
CA LEU A 195 7.70 -1.46 -15.46
C LEU A 195 6.74 -2.14 -14.47
N ALA A 196 5.85 -1.37 -13.87
CA ALA A 196 4.99 -1.79 -12.76
C ALA A 196 3.49 -1.57 -13.07
N PRO A 197 2.89 -2.46 -13.91
CA PRO A 197 1.48 -2.36 -14.23
C PRO A 197 0.60 -2.60 -13.01
N THR A 198 -0.53 -1.87 -12.91
CA THR A 198 -1.59 -2.19 -11.96
C THR A 198 -2.31 -3.49 -12.36
N TRP A 199 -3.45 -3.78 -11.78
CA TRP A 199 -4.28 -4.93 -12.12
C TRP A 199 -5.70 -4.51 -12.53
N GLY A 200 -6.39 -5.38 -13.27
CA GLY A 200 -7.75 -5.14 -13.73
C GLY A 200 -7.81 -4.46 -15.11
N PRO A 201 -8.99 -4.08 -15.57
CA PRO A 201 -9.24 -3.69 -16.97
C PRO A 201 -8.55 -2.40 -17.42
N SER A 202 -8.09 -1.57 -16.48
CA SER A 202 -7.32 -0.35 -16.81
C SER A 202 -5.80 -0.56 -16.78
N SER A 203 -5.35 -1.80 -16.58
CA SER A 203 -3.92 -2.15 -16.50
C SER A 203 -3.23 -2.08 -17.84
N LEU A 204 -1.95 -1.72 -17.87
CA LEU A 204 -1.07 -1.86 -19.03
C LEU A 204 -1.06 -3.27 -19.61
N ILE A 205 -1.40 -4.28 -18.83
CA ILE A 205 -1.54 -5.67 -19.32
C ILE A 205 -2.58 -5.76 -20.43
N GLU A 206 -3.63 -4.93 -20.37
CA GLU A 206 -4.70 -4.86 -21.36
C GLU A 206 -4.41 -3.82 -22.47
N TYR A 207 -3.34 -3.03 -22.33
CA TYR A 207 -2.97 -1.92 -23.20
C TYR A 207 -1.50 -2.03 -23.69
N ASP A 208 -1.19 -3.14 -24.36
CA ASP A 208 0.11 -3.37 -25.03
C ASP A 208 1.36 -3.31 -24.14
N LEU A 209 1.30 -3.91 -22.95
CA LEU A 209 2.47 -4.09 -22.07
C LEU A 209 3.69 -4.63 -22.84
N GLU A 210 3.45 -5.57 -23.73
CA GLU A 210 4.51 -6.21 -24.52
C GLU A 210 5.17 -5.25 -25.49
N LEU A 211 4.43 -4.34 -26.11
CA LEU A 211 5.00 -3.30 -26.97
C LEU A 211 5.91 -2.36 -26.18
N ILE A 212 5.52 -2.00 -24.93
CA ILE A 212 6.39 -1.19 -24.07
C ILE A 212 7.71 -1.90 -23.80
N VAL A 213 7.69 -3.21 -23.50
CA VAL A 213 8.91 -4.00 -23.30
C VAL A 213 9.76 -4.01 -24.56
N GLN A 214 9.16 -4.21 -25.74
CA GLN A 214 9.88 -4.24 -27.04
C GLN A 214 10.56 -2.90 -27.34
N GLU A 215 9.85 -1.79 -27.20
CA GLU A 215 10.36 -0.44 -27.48
C GLU A 215 11.53 -0.10 -26.55
N LEU A 216 11.41 -0.40 -25.26
CA LEU A 216 12.47 -0.13 -24.28
C LEU A 216 13.73 -0.97 -24.55
N LEU A 217 13.58 -2.27 -24.78
CA LEU A 217 14.70 -3.16 -25.11
C LEU A 217 15.35 -2.77 -26.45
N GLY A 218 14.54 -2.40 -27.45
CA GLY A 218 15.02 -1.89 -28.73
C GLY A 218 15.89 -0.62 -28.61
N ALA A 219 15.63 0.19 -27.59
CA ALA A 219 16.41 1.38 -27.24
C ALA A 219 17.58 1.08 -26.27
N SER A 220 17.86 -0.18 -25.96
CA SER A 220 18.90 -0.61 -24.99
C SER A 220 18.66 -0.08 -23.57
N ILE A 221 17.42 0.11 -23.18
CA ILE A 221 17.01 0.47 -21.82
C ILE A 221 16.79 -0.82 -21.01
N GLU A 222 17.34 -0.88 -19.80
CA GLU A 222 17.12 -2.00 -18.89
C GLU A 222 15.67 -2.01 -18.36
N VAL A 223 15.00 -3.15 -18.44
CA VAL A 223 13.60 -3.32 -18.01
C VAL A 223 13.51 -4.33 -16.89
N VAL A 224 13.08 -3.89 -15.71
CA VAL A 224 12.65 -4.74 -14.62
C VAL A 224 11.13 -4.75 -14.61
N LEU A 225 10.50 -5.86 -14.97
CA LEU A 225 9.05 -6.00 -14.92
C LEU A 225 8.60 -6.52 -13.56
N ARG A 226 7.63 -5.88 -12.94
CA ARG A 226 7.07 -6.27 -11.65
C ARG A 226 5.55 -6.22 -11.67
N PHE A 227 4.93 -7.37 -11.62
CA PHE A 227 3.47 -7.47 -11.59
C PHE A 227 2.89 -7.13 -10.21
N HIS A 228 1.69 -6.58 -10.22
CA HIS A 228 0.88 -6.46 -9.02
C HIS A 228 0.51 -7.89 -8.52
N PRO A 229 0.46 -8.16 -7.19
CA PRO A 229 0.10 -9.47 -6.65
C PRO A 229 -1.22 -10.05 -7.19
N MET A 230 -2.21 -9.18 -7.42
CA MET A 230 -3.49 -9.59 -8.01
C MET A 230 -3.34 -10.04 -9.47
N SER A 231 -2.46 -9.40 -10.26
CA SER A 231 -2.19 -9.84 -11.63
C SER A 231 -1.57 -11.23 -11.66
N THR A 232 -0.59 -11.49 -10.80
CA THR A 232 0.01 -12.83 -10.66
C THR A 232 -1.01 -13.88 -10.23
N ARG A 233 -1.98 -13.51 -9.38
CA ARG A 233 -3.05 -14.42 -8.95
C ARG A 233 -4.04 -14.74 -10.08
N HIS A 234 -4.42 -13.74 -10.89
CA HIS A 234 -5.42 -13.91 -11.94
C HIS A 234 -4.84 -14.41 -13.27
N GLN A 235 -3.58 -14.10 -13.55
CA GLN A 235 -2.87 -14.44 -14.79
C GLN A 235 -1.48 -15.00 -14.47
N PRO A 236 -1.39 -16.17 -13.79
CA PRO A 236 -0.12 -16.72 -13.29
C PRO A 236 0.88 -17.06 -14.41
N GLU A 237 0.39 -17.33 -15.62
CA GLU A 237 1.21 -17.72 -16.77
C GLU A 237 1.90 -16.54 -17.46
N LEU A 238 1.43 -15.30 -17.26
CA LEU A 238 1.90 -14.13 -18.01
C LEU A 238 3.39 -13.87 -17.80
N GLY A 239 3.86 -13.97 -16.54
CA GLY A 239 5.28 -13.79 -16.22
C GLY A 239 6.17 -14.85 -16.91
N ALA A 240 5.74 -16.10 -16.92
CA ALA A 240 6.47 -17.18 -17.59
C ALA A 240 6.51 -17.01 -19.12
N GLN A 241 5.44 -16.53 -19.73
CA GLN A 241 5.37 -16.23 -21.16
C GLN A 241 6.36 -15.14 -21.54
N LEU A 242 6.40 -14.04 -20.79
CA LEU A 242 7.33 -12.93 -21.03
C LEU A 242 8.79 -13.35 -20.80
N MET A 243 9.06 -14.15 -19.75
CA MET A 243 10.38 -14.72 -19.53
C MET A 243 10.82 -15.68 -20.65
N THR A 244 9.91 -16.45 -21.23
CA THR A 244 10.21 -17.29 -22.39
C THR A 244 10.60 -16.46 -23.62
N LYS A 245 9.96 -15.31 -23.81
CA LYS A 245 10.17 -14.47 -24.98
C LYS A 245 11.38 -13.54 -24.84
N TYR A 246 11.55 -12.92 -23.69
CA TYR A 246 12.53 -11.86 -23.46
C TYR A 246 13.65 -12.23 -22.48
N GLY A 247 13.55 -13.35 -21.76
CA GLY A 247 14.49 -13.71 -20.70
C GLY A 247 15.91 -14.04 -21.17
N SER A 248 16.15 -14.14 -22.49
CA SER A 248 17.50 -14.22 -23.06
C SER A 248 18.15 -12.85 -23.29
N ASP A 249 17.38 -11.77 -23.25
CA ASP A 249 17.92 -10.40 -23.34
C ASP A 249 18.51 -10.01 -21.97
N PRO A 250 19.81 -9.62 -21.92
CA PRO A 250 20.45 -9.24 -20.66
C PRO A 250 19.84 -7.99 -20.02
N ASN A 251 19.11 -7.19 -20.79
CA ASN A 251 18.41 -5.98 -20.30
C ASN A 251 16.99 -6.26 -19.80
N PHE A 252 16.51 -7.51 -19.83
CA PHE A 252 15.18 -7.86 -19.32
C PHE A 252 15.25 -8.75 -18.08
N SER A 253 14.50 -8.36 -17.04
CA SER A 253 14.33 -9.19 -15.85
C SER A 253 12.90 -9.10 -15.29
N LEU A 254 12.49 -10.16 -14.57
CA LEU A 254 11.20 -10.23 -13.89
C LEU A 254 11.42 -10.22 -12.38
N ASP A 255 10.96 -9.18 -11.71
CA ASP A 255 10.93 -9.13 -10.24
C ASP A 255 9.71 -9.90 -9.72
N GLN A 256 9.96 -11.04 -9.10
CA GLN A 256 8.93 -11.88 -8.47
C GLN A 256 8.78 -11.61 -6.96
N SER A 257 9.56 -10.68 -6.41
CA SER A 257 9.54 -10.34 -5.00
C SER A 257 8.48 -9.27 -4.72
N PHE A 258 7.48 -9.60 -3.94
CA PHE A 258 6.43 -8.65 -3.52
C PHE A 258 6.87 -7.74 -2.36
N SER A 259 7.88 -8.13 -1.62
CA SER A 259 8.37 -7.42 -0.43
C SER A 259 9.67 -6.66 -0.65
N SER A 260 10.49 -7.06 -1.62
CA SER A 260 11.74 -6.38 -1.95
C SER A 260 11.48 -5.00 -2.54
N ILE A 261 12.35 -4.07 -2.22
CA ILE A 261 12.39 -2.72 -2.78
C ILE A 261 13.53 -2.55 -3.80
N ASP A 262 14.30 -3.61 -4.07
CA ASP A 262 15.50 -3.54 -4.90
C ASP A 262 15.19 -2.99 -6.29
N SER A 263 14.10 -3.46 -6.89
CA SER A 263 13.64 -2.95 -8.20
C SER A 263 13.20 -1.48 -8.16
N LEU A 264 12.63 -1.02 -7.04
CA LEU A 264 12.31 0.40 -6.84
C LEU A 264 13.59 1.24 -6.68
N MET A 265 14.50 0.80 -5.83
CA MET A 265 15.76 1.52 -5.59
C MET A 265 16.64 1.54 -6.83
N GLY A 266 16.68 0.44 -7.60
CA GLY A 266 17.49 0.29 -8.79
C GLY A 266 17.02 1.06 -10.01
N ALA A 267 15.76 1.40 -10.14
CA ALA A 267 15.22 2.06 -11.34
C ALA A 267 15.50 3.56 -11.37
N ASP A 268 15.76 4.12 -12.55
CA ASP A 268 15.85 5.57 -12.78
C ASP A 268 14.47 6.19 -13.01
N VAL A 269 13.55 5.42 -13.60
CA VAL A 269 12.17 5.80 -13.91
C VAL A 269 11.26 4.61 -13.64
N ILE A 270 10.07 4.85 -13.11
CA ILE A 270 8.99 3.86 -13.11
C ILE A 270 7.98 4.15 -14.22
N ILE A 271 7.54 3.11 -14.93
CA ILE A 271 6.41 3.19 -15.86
C ILE A 271 5.22 2.49 -15.24
N SER A 272 4.11 3.17 -15.13
CA SER A 272 2.88 2.65 -14.55
C SER A 272 1.66 3.42 -15.09
N GLU A 273 0.49 3.17 -14.52
CA GLU A 273 -0.72 3.91 -14.87
C GLU A 273 -1.47 4.42 -13.62
N TRP A 274 -2.35 3.64 -13.01
CA TRP A 274 -3.18 4.00 -11.85
C TRP A 274 -2.77 3.25 -10.58
N SER A 275 -1.48 3.08 -10.35
CA SER A 275 -0.94 2.31 -9.22
C SER A 275 -0.36 3.19 -8.13
N GLY A 276 -0.62 2.83 -6.86
CA GLY A 276 -0.03 3.50 -5.71
C GLY A 276 1.51 3.45 -5.68
N VAL A 277 2.11 2.40 -6.25
CA VAL A 277 3.58 2.24 -6.30
C VAL A 277 4.27 3.36 -7.10
N ALA A 278 3.59 3.95 -8.10
CA ALA A 278 4.12 5.09 -8.85
C ALA A 278 4.31 6.32 -7.95
N HIS A 279 3.36 6.59 -7.07
CA HIS A 279 3.45 7.68 -6.09
C HIS A 279 4.48 7.38 -4.99
N GLU A 280 4.54 6.12 -4.55
CA GLU A 280 5.56 5.65 -3.61
C GLU A 280 6.97 5.84 -4.18
N PHE A 281 7.18 5.51 -5.44
CA PHE A 281 8.44 5.70 -6.14
C PHE A 281 8.79 7.19 -6.27
N ALA A 282 7.86 8.00 -6.77
CA ALA A 282 8.09 9.44 -6.94
C ALA A 282 8.49 10.13 -5.63
N TYR A 283 7.78 9.83 -4.54
CA TYR A 283 8.05 10.48 -3.25
C TYR A 283 9.12 9.78 -2.42
N GLY A 284 9.29 8.48 -2.55
CA GLY A 284 10.28 7.71 -1.79
C GLY A 284 11.67 7.80 -2.41
N CYS A 285 11.75 7.57 -3.72
CA CYS A 285 13.02 7.56 -4.45
C CYS A 285 13.38 8.93 -5.06
N LEU A 286 12.45 9.89 -5.06
CA LEU A 286 12.61 11.22 -5.67
C LEU A 286 13.03 11.14 -7.15
N ARG A 287 12.42 10.22 -7.89
CA ARG A 287 12.67 9.98 -9.32
C ARG A 287 11.36 10.04 -10.09
N PRO A 288 11.39 10.45 -11.38
CA PRO A 288 10.18 10.71 -12.15
C PRO A 288 9.47 9.44 -12.59
N VAL A 289 8.20 9.62 -12.93
CA VAL A 289 7.28 8.57 -13.37
C VAL A 289 6.90 8.80 -14.83
N VAL A 290 6.78 7.74 -15.62
CA VAL A 290 6.03 7.76 -16.88
C VAL A 290 4.67 7.11 -16.60
N PHE A 291 3.62 7.89 -16.71
CA PHE A 291 2.25 7.40 -16.62
C PHE A 291 1.70 7.14 -18.01
N VAL A 292 1.33 5.92 -18.31
CA VAL A 292 0.53 5.65 -19.51
C VAL A 292 -0.94 5.96 -19.17
N ASP A 293 -1.55 6.83 -19.96
CA ASP A 293 -2.88 7.38 -19.66
C ASP A 293 -4.00 6.45 -20.13
N THR A 294 -4.02 5.23 -19.54
CA THR A 294 -5.11 4.27 -19.72
C THR A 294 -6.41 4.81 -19.11
N PRO A 295 -7.57 4.22 -19.44
CA PRO A 295 -8.83 4.61 -18.79
C PRO A 295 -8.74 4.58 -17.27
N LYS A 296 -9.39 5.56 -16.62
CA LYS A 296 -9.36 5.72 -15.17
C LYS A 296 -9.79 4.45 -14.44
N LYS A 297 -8.97 4.02 -13.48
CA LYS A 297 -9.30 2.91 -12.60
C LYS A 297 -10.15 3.41 -11.45
N ALA A 298 -11.34 2.88 -11.31
CA ALA A 298 -12.22 3.13 -10.17
C ALA A 298 -12.71 1.79 -9.59
N HIS A 299 -12.62 1.65 -8.27
CA HIS A 299 -13.21 0.54 -7.53
C HIS A 299 -14.56 0.91 -6.91
N ASN A 300 -14.89 2.19 -6.93
CA ASN A 300 -16.15 2.74 -6.47
C ASN A 300 -16.84 3.48 -7.64
N ASP A 301 -17.92 2.91 -8.14
CA ASP A 301 -18.68 3.50 -9.26
C ASP A 301 -19.41 4.79 -8.85
N THR A 302 -19.58 5.02 -7.55
CA THR A 302 -20.28 6.18 -6.99
C THR A 302 -19.33 7.30 -6.50
N TYR A 303 -18.02 7.19 -6.77
CA TYR A 303 -17.02 8.14 -6.28
C TYR A 303 -17.31 9.60 -6.62
N SER A 304 -17.98 9.86 -7.74
CA SER A 304 -18.36 11.20 -8.18
C SER A 304 -19.38 11.89 -7.25
N GLN A 305 -20.08 11.16 -6.38
CA GLN A 305 -21.03 11.71 -5.43
C GLN A 305 -20.38 12.67 -4.43
N LEU A 306 -19.09 12.50 -4.16
CA LEU A 306 -18.36 13.44 -3.29
C LEU A 306 -18.11 14.79 -3.95
N SER A 307 -18.25 14.90 -5.26
CA SER A 307 -17.96 16.14 -6.02
C SER A 307 -16.56 16.71 -5.70
N LEU A 308 -15.59 15.83 -5.47
CA LEU A 308 -14.18 16.15 -5.28
C LEU A 308 -13.36 15.59 -6.45
N GLY A 309 -12.26 16.27 -6.80
CA GLY A 309 -11.20 15.72 -7.63
C GLY A 309 -10.54 14.54 -6.93
N CYS A 310 -9.90 13.68 -7.69
CA CYS A 310 -9.10 12.59 -7.16
C CYS A 310 -7.64 12.99 -7.15
N TYR A 311 -6.98 12.79 -6.02
CA TYR A 311 -5.57 13.15 -5.82
C TYR A 311 -4.67 12.69 -6.99
N GLU A 312 -4.82 11.44 -7.43
CA GLU A 312 -4.00 10.88 -8.50
C GLU A 312 -4.27 11.53 -9.86
N ASP A 313 -5.43 12.12 -10.11
CA ASP A 313 -5.67 12.90 -11.33
C ASP A 313 -4.89 14.23 -11.30
N ASP A 314 -4.82 14.85 -10.13
CA ASP A 314 -4.25 16.19 -9.96
C ASP A 314 -2.72 16.18 -9.96
N VAL A 315 -2.07 15.07 -9.56
CA VAL A 315 -0.62 15.06 -9.34
C VAL A 315 0.20 14.38 -10.43
N ARG A 316 -0.36 13.51 -11.26
CA ARG A 316 0.39 12.68 -12.23
C ARG A 316 1.31 13.50 -13.14
N GLU A 317 0.82 14.57 -13.72
CA GLU A 317 1.64 15.46 -14.60
C GLU A 317 2.78 16.15 -13.83
N SER A 318 2.59 16.36 -12.53
CA SER A 318 3.62 16.97 -11.68
C SER A 318 4.69 15.96 -11.25
N LEU A 319 4.38 14.67 -11.23
CA LEU A 319 5.29 13.60 -10.83
C LEU A 319 6.15 13.06 -11.98
N GLY A 320 5.84 13.42 -13.23
CA GLY A 320 6.60 12.94 -14.38
C GLY A 320 5.94 13.29 -15.71
N ALA A 321 5.86 12.33 -16.61
CA ALA A 321 5.28 12.49 -17.94
C ALA A 321 4.01 11.65 -18.12
N LEU A 322 3.03 12.18 -18.85
CA LEU A 322 1.87 11.44 -19.32
C LEU A 322 2.09 11.02 -20.78
N VAL A 323 1.88 9.74 -21.08
CA VAL A 323 1.96 9.19 -22.44
C VAL A 323 0.61 8.55 -22.78
N ALA A 324 0.00 8.98 -23.88
CA ALA A 324 -1.23 8.36 -24.34
C ALA A 324 -0.98 6.92 -24.83
N PRO A 325 -1.91 5.97 -24.68
CA PRO A 325 -1.71 4.59 -25.14
C PRO A 325 -1.29 4.46 -26.63
N ARG A 326 -1.77 5.36 -27.49
CA ARG A 326 -1.40 5.40 -28.93
C ARG A 326 0.04 5.86 -29.18
N ASP A 327 0.67 6.49 -28.18
CA ASP A 327 2.00 7.10 -28.29
C ASP A 327 3.07 6.29 -27.53
N ILE A 328 2.81 5.02 -27.21
CA ILE A 328 3.70 4.09 -26.47
C ILE A 328 5.08 4.02 -27.11
N GLY A 329 5.19 4.06 -28.44
CA GLY A 329 6.47 4.07 -29.16
C GLY A 329 7.39 5.25 -28.81
N SER A 330 6.88 6.33 -28.19
CA SER A 330 7.68 7.47 -27.72
C SER A 330 8.25 7.29 -26.30
N ILE A 331 7.91 6.21 -25.61
CA ILE A 331 8.33 5.99 -24.21
C ILE A 331 9.85 6.00 -24.04
N PRO A 332 10.67 5.39 -24.92
CA PRO A 332 12.12 5.40 -24.78
C PRO A 332 12.73 6.82 -24.80
N GLU A 333 12.23 7.69 -25.67
CA GLU A 333 12.66 9.09 -25.74
C GLU A 333 12.25 9.85 -24.47
N VAL A 334 11.03 9.63 -23.99
CA VAL A 334 10.51 10.24 -22.74
C VAL A 334 11.35 9.79 -21.54
N VAL A 335 11.65 8.50 -21.41
CA VAL A 335 12.53 7.98 -20.34
C VAL A 335 13.91 8.63 -20.39
N THR A 336 14.51 8.70 -21.58
CA THR A 336 15.83 9.30 -21.77
C THR A 336 15.86 10.77 -21.37
N ALA A 337 14.81 11.53 -21.70
CA ALA A 337 14.67 12.93 -21.33
C ALA A 337 14.54 13.08 -19.80
N LEU A 338 13.67 12.30 -19.14
CA LEU A 338 13.46 12.34 -17.69
C LEU A 338 14.73 11.99 -16.90
N VAL A 339 15.50 11.00 -17.37
CA VAL A 339 16.78 10.62 -16.72
C VAL A 339 17.80 11.75 -16.85
N LYS A 340 17.88 12.41 -17.98
CA LYS A 340 18.77 13.56 -18.20
C LYS A 340 18.45 14.73 -17.26
N GLU A 341 17.19 14.92 -16.91
CA GLU A 341 16.68 15.97 -16.03
C GLU A 341 16.67 15.57 -14.54
N SER A 342 17.27 14.43 -14.19
CA SER A 342 17.17 13.82 -12.84
C SER A 342 17.47 14.78 -11.67
N PRO A 343 18.46 15.68 -11.72
CA PRO A 343 18.71 16.61 -10.59
C PRO A 343 17.54 17.57 -10.33
N ASP A 344 16.87 18.05 -11.37
CA ASP A 344 15.72 18.95 -11.27
C ASP A 344 14.50 18.21 -10.70
N TRP A 345 14.33 16.94 -11.11
CA TRP A 345 13.26 16.08 -10.60
C TRP A 345 13.40 15.82 -9.11
N LYS A 346 14.59 15.57 -8.60
CA LYS A 346 14.83 15.32 -7.17
C LYS A 346 14.35 16.49 -6.31
N SER A 347 14.66 17.71 -6.70
CA SER A 347 14.22 18.93 -6.00
C SER A 347 12.70 19.09 -6.06
N LYS A 348 12.12 19.00 -7.26
CA LYS A 348 10.68 19.14 -7.50
C LYS A 348 9.86 18.11 -6.71
N LEU A 349 10.26 16.83 -6.77
CA LEU A 349 9.54 15.75 -6.09
C LEU A 349 9.67 15.83 -4.57
N SER A 350 10.79 16.32 -4.04
CA SER A 350 10.93 16.59 -2.62
C SER A 350 9.96 17.67 -2.13
N GLU A 351 9.77 18.75 -2.90
CA GLU A 351 8.79 19.80 -2.59
C GLU A 351 7.35 19.25 -2.66
N LEU A 352 7.01 18.52 -3.73
CA LEU A 352 5.69 17.91 -3.89
C LEU A 352 5.39 16.91 -2.78
N ARG A 353 6.37 16.09 -2.38
CA ARG A 353 6.24 15.19 -1.22
C ARG A 353 5.85 15.97 0.04
N GLY A 354 6.51 17.09 0.32
CA GLY A 354 6.19 17.94 1.48
C GLY A 354 4.80 18.58 1.43
N ARG A 355 4.22 18.75 0.22
CA ARG A 355 2.85 19.27 0.05
C ARG A 355 1.76 18.21 0.19
N HIS A 356 2.06 16.99 -0.26
CA HIS A 356 1.04 15.95 -0.45
C HIS A 356 1.09 14.84 0.60
N VAL A 357 2.17 14.74 1.38
CA VAL A 357 2.32 13.73 2.43
C VAL A 357 2.63 14.41 3.76
N PHE A 358 1.89 14.03 4.81
CA PHE A 358 2.16 14.49 6.17
C PHE A 358 3.43 13.83 6.73
N ASN A 359 4.23 14.60 7.44
CA ASN A 359 5.37 14.15 8.22
C ASN A 359 6.28 13.12 7.49
N PRO A 360 6.75 13.37 6.23
CA PRO A 360 7.54 12.42 5.49
C PRO A 360 8.82 12.04 6.27
N GLY A 361 9.09 10.74 6.42
CA GLY A 361 10.17 10.19 7.22
C GLY A 361 9.93 10.17 8.73
N ARG A 362 8.75 10.60 9.21
CA ARG A 362 8.41 10.70 10.63
C ARG A 362 7.05 10.15 11.00
N MET A 363 6.41 9.39 10.11
CA MET A 363 5.06 8.84 10.34
C MET A 363 5.00 8.01 11.61
N VAL A 364 5.96 7.12 11.84
CA VAL A 364 5.94 6.20 12.99
C VAL A 364 5.95 6.93 14.33
N PRO A 365 6.89 7.84 14.63
CA PRO A 365 6.85 8.56 15.91
C PRO A 365 5.58 9.39 16.09
N VAL A 366 5.09 10.04 15.04
CA VAL A 366 3.85 10.83 15.11
C VAL A 366 2.62 9.94 15.36
N ALA A 367 2.50 8.82 14.65
CA ALA A 367 1.40 7.88 14.86
C ALA A 367 1.40 7.27 16.27
N VAL A 368 2.58 6.93 16.78
CA VAL A 368 2.74 6.37 18.14
C VAL A 368 2.31 7.37 19.19
N GLU A 369 2.75 8.63 19.12
CA GLU A 369 2.32 9.71 20.01
C GLU A 369 0.79 9.85 20.01
N GLN A 370 0.19 9.93 18.82
CA GLN A 370 -1.26 10.06 18.64
C GLN A 370 -2.04 8.85 19.19
N ILE A 371 -1.51 7.64 19.09
CA ILE A 371 -2.15 6.43 19.64
C ILE A 371 -2.06 6.43 21.17
N ILE A 372 -0.90 6.75 21.74
CA ILE A 372 -0.69 6.79 23.20
C ILE A 372 -1.64 7.81 23.86
N ASP A 373 -1.82 8.99 23.27
CA ASP A 373 -2.73 10.03 23.79
C ASP A 373 -4.18 9.53 23.90
N ARG A 374 -4.56 8.48 23.16
CA ARG A 374 -5.91 7.90 23.12
C ARG A 374 -6.06 6.63 23.96
N MET A 375 -5.00 6.14 24.56
CA MET A 375 -5.02 5.04 25.54
C MET A 375 -5.52 5.52 26.90
N ASN A 376 -5.38 6.82 27.18
CA ASN A 376 -5.83 7.48 28.39
C ASN A 376 -7.25 8.03 28.22
#